data_a06ab24e14b6b6d2127a9915b6d6bffd
#
_entry.id   a06ab24e14b6b6d2127a9915b6d6bffd
#
_cell.length_a   1.000
_cell.length_b   1.000
_cell.length_c   1.000
_cell.angle_alpha   90.00
_cell.angle_beta   90.00
_cell.angle_gamma   90.00
#
_symmetry.space_group_name_H-M   'P 1'
#
loop_
_entity.id
_entity.type
_entity.pdbx_description
1 polymer ?
#
loop_
_entity_poly.entity_id
_entity_poly.type
_entity_poly.pdbx_seq_one_letter_code
_entity_poly.pdbx_strand_id
1 'polypeptide(L)'
;MNMRYLGLVLLIWFPGVLHAQSAAQPCSAPKLDGGFFAPKQETYSHGTELSYTCDTGRKPVVKGWWATSTCQTGKWSHTPQCIDEAACLPPEMPNAKYTENQNGWYEDGHIIRITCDKGYEPKGQDVTAICINGTWFSVPVCEKSILACGEPPKIPHAVIIHQRYQEMFAVDSEVQYECEDGYTVEGAEKSIFCIAGTWTKGPPCSRGTETGAVGGSSATSGSNDRDSQPAFMSTDQLL
;
A
#
# COMPACT_ATOMS: atom_id res chain seq x y z
N MET A 1 29.15 4.99 -80.67
CA MET A 1 28.32 5.72 -79.75
C MET A 1 28.25 4.91 -78.47
N ASN A 2 29.00 5.34 -77.46
CA ASN A 2 29.14 4.64 -76.18
C ASN A 2 28.25 5.32 -75.10
N MET A 3 27.23 4.61 -74.65
CA MET A 3 26.45 5.04 -73.48
C MET A 3 26.97 4.32 -72.26
N ARG A 4 27.60 5.11 -71.39
CA ARG A 4 28.08 4.70 -70.04
C ARG A 4 26.89 4.76 -69.08
N TYR A 5 26.51 3.62 -68.53
CA TYR A 5 25.58 3.56 -67.40
C TYR A 5 26.35 3.85 -66.12
N LEU A 6 26.05 4.99 -65.49
CA LEU A 6 26.48 5.29 -64.13
C LEU A 6 25.52 4.58 -63.16
N GLY A 7 26.00 3.53 -62.52
CA GLY A 7 25.28 2.88 -61.42
C GLY A 7 25.39 3.71 -60.14
N LEU A 8 24.29 4.31 -59.71
CA LEU A 8 24.16 4.93 -58.40
C LEU A 8 23.99 3.84 -57.35
N VAL A 9 25.04 3.59 -56.56
CA VAL A 9 24.96 2.72 -55.36
C VAL A 9 24.37 3.57 -54.22
N LEU A 10 23.13 3.35 -53.92
CA LEU A 10 22.46 3.88 -52.70
C LEU A 10 22.96 3.09 -51.49
N LEU A 11 23.94 3.65 -50.79
CA LEU A 11 24.30 3.21 -49.42
C LEU A 11 23.20 3.58 -48.46
N ILE A 12 22.31 2.61 -48.16
CA ILE A 12 21.32 2.73 -47.11
C ILE A 12 22.08 2.62 -45.78
N TRP A 13 22.33 3.75 -45.14
CA TRP A 13 22.77 3.82 -43.76
C TRP A 13 21.59 3.39 -42.86
N PHE A 14 21.62 2.15 -42.35
CA PHE A 14 20.84 1.76 -41.21
C PHE A 14 21.51 2.35 -39.96
N PRO A 15 20.90 3.26 -39.23
CA PRO A 15 21.36 3.58 -37.89
C PRO A 15 21.09 2.32 -37.05
N GLY A 16 22.12 1.53 -36.84
CA GLY A 16 22.09 0.45 -35.85
C GLY A 16 21.73 1.10 -34.50
N VAL A 17 20.53 0.86 -34.01
CA VAL A 17 20.16 1.16 -32.64
C VAL A 17 21.05 0.27 -31.77
N LEU A 18 22.18 0.80 -31.34
CA LEU A 18 22.98 0.26 -30.25
C LEU A 18 22.10 0.25 -29.01
N HIS A 19 21.40 -0.85 -28.79
CA HIS A 19 20.89 -1.14 -27.48
C HIS A 19 22.11 -1.31 -26.58
N ALA A 20 22.49 -0.26 -25.86
CA ALA A 20 23.37 -0.35 -24.73
C ALA A 20 22.66 -1.25 -23.71
N GLN A 21 22.85 -2.54 -23.80
CA GLN A 21 22.58 -3.45 -22.70
C GLN A 21 23.50 -2.97 -21.58
N SER A 22 22.92 -2.30 -20.60
CA SER A 22 23.60 -2.01 -19.34
C SER A 22 24.13 -3.34 -18.83
N ALA A 23 25.43 -3.56 -18.98
CA ALA A 23 26.08 -4.78 -18.51
C ALA A 23 25.79 -4.86 -16.99
N ALA A 24 25.08 -5.91 -16.60
CA ALA A 24 24.73 -6.12 -15.22
C ALA A 24 26.01 -6.16 -14.37
N GLN A 25 26.14 -5.23 -13.42
CA GLN A 25 27.37 -5.08 -12.63
C GLN A 25 27.61 -6.35 -11.80
N PRO A 26 28.87 -6.85 -11.75
CA PRO A 26 29.25 -7.97 -10.91
C PRO A 26 29.28 -7.55 -9.43
N CYS A 27 29.09 -8.51 -8.55
CA CYS A 27 29.21 -8.34 -7.10
C CYS A 27 30.63 -8.68 -6.64
N SER A 28 31.14 -7.91 -5.70
CA SER A 28 32.38 -8.26 -4.98
C SER A 28 32.13 -9.39 -3.98
N ALA A 29 33.17 -10.13 -3.62
CA ALA A 29 33.10 -11.12 -2.58
C ALA A 29 32.57 -10.50 -1.27
N PRO A 30 31.60 -11.13 -0.60
CA PRO A 30 31.09 -10.62 0.67
C PRO A 30 32.13 -10.83 1.78
N LYS A 31 32.15 -9.92 2.75
CA LYS A 31 32.83 -10.16 4.03
C LYS A 31 31.87 -10.98 4.91
N LEU A 32 32.30 -12.13 5.34
CA LEU A 32 31.55 -13.02 6.20
C LEU A 32 32.40 -13.38 7.42
N ASP A 33 32.07 -12.81 8.57
CA ASP A 33 32.72 -13.08 9.85
C ASP A 33 31.96 -14.20 10.58
N GLY A 34 32.69 -15.21 11.08
CA GLY A 34 32.11 -16.32 11.84
C GLY A 34 31.33 -17.31 10.98
N GLY A 35 31.84 -17.59 9.78
CA GLY A 35 31.30 -18.57 8.86
C GLY A 35 32.12 -18.68 7.59
N PHE A 36 31.64 -19.46 6.65
CA PHE A 36 32.27 -19.61 5.32
C PHE A 36 31.21 -19.71 4.21
N PHE A 37 31.63 -19.38 2.99
CA PHE A 37 30.78 -19.44 1.80
C PHE A 37 31.49 -20.14 0.63
N ALA A 38 30.72 -20.63 -0.30
CA ALA A 38 31.19 -21.27 -1.53
C ALA A 38 30.23 -20.91 -2.70
N PRO A 39 30.75 -20.82 -3.94
CA PRO A 39 32.17 -20.89 -4.33
C PRO A 39 32.93 -19.64 -3.90
N LYS A 40 34.22 -19.76 -3.60
CA LYS A 40 35.11 -18.61 -3.28
C LYS A 40 35.62 -18.01 -4.58
N GLN A 41 35.22 -16.78 -4.87
CA GLN A 41 35.65 -15.95 -6.00
C GLN A 41 35.84 -14.51 -5.52
N GLU A 42 36.65 -13.72 -6.23
CA GLU A 42 36.80 -12.29 -5.91
C GLU A 42 35.61 -11.47 -6.44
N THR A 43 35.03 -11.90 -7.55
CA THR A 43 33.87 -11.27 -8.18
C THR A 43 32.89 -12.33 -8.69
N TYR A 44 31.62 -11.97 -8.68
CA TYR A 44 30.53 -12.84 -9.08
C TYR A 44 29.69 -12.14 -10.15
N SER A 45 29.45 -12.80 -11.26
CA SER A 45 28.57 -12.27 -12.31
C SER A 45 27.15 -12.15 -11.82
N HIS A 46 26.39 -11.27 -12.45
CA HIS A 46 24.95 -11.16 -12.20
C HIS A 46 24.26 -12.53 -12.35
N GLY A 47 23.36 -12.85 -11.42
CA GLY A 47 22.67 -14.13 -11.36
C GLY A 47 23.46 -15.26 -10.70
N THR A 48 24.75 -15.06 -10.37
CA THR A 48 25.52 -16.07 -9.64
C THR A 48 25.06 -16.17 -8.20
N GLU A 49 24.88 -17.40 -7.73
CA GLU A 49 24.56 -17.71 -6.33
C GLU A 49 25.81 -18.14 -5.57
N LEU A 50 25.89 -17.73 -4.31
CA LEU A 50 26.79 -18.31 -3.32
C LEU A 50 25.96 -18.89 -2.17
N SER A 51 26.46 -19.97 -1.61
CA SER A 51 25.90 -20.56 -0.40
C SER A 51 26.82 -20.31 0.78
N TYR A 52 26.28 -20.06 1.97
CA TYR A 52 27.07 -19.83 3.17
C TYR A 52 26.45 -20.52 4.39
N THR A 53 27.30 -20.78 5.37
CA THR A 53 26.92 -21.30 6.68
C THR A 53 27.76 -20.63 7.75
N CYS A 54 27.35 -20.72 8.99
CA CYS A 54 27.98 -20.06 10.11
C CYS A 54 28.68 -21.05 11.04
N ASP A 55 29.66 -20.55 11.80
CA ASP A 55 30.36 -21.32 12.81
C ASP A 55 29.43 -21.68 13.99
N THR A 56 29.85 -22.62 14.82
CA THR A 56 29.10 -23.05 16.01
C THR A 56 28.76 -21.85 16.91
N GLY A 57 27.53 -21.77 17.39
CA GLY A 57 26.99 -20.65 18.18
C GLY A 57 26.53 -19.46 17.34
N ARG A 58 26.56 -19.59 16.02
CA ARG A 58 26.08 -18.58 15.09
C ARG A 58 25.12 -19.17 14.06
N LYS A 59 24.29 -18.33 13.47
CA LYS A 59 23.36 -18.70 12.40
C LYS A 59 23.31 -17.64 11.31
N PRO A 60 22.90 -17.98 10.08
CA PRO A 60 22.64 -17.02 9.02
C PRO A 60 21.54 -16.01 9.42
N VAL A 61 21.59 -14.80 8.89
CA VAL A 61 20.57 -13.75 9.08
C VAL A 61 19.23 -14.07 8.36
N VAL A 62 19.07 -15.28 7.90
CA VAL A 62 17.86 -15.82 7.27
C VAL A 62 17.48 -17.15 7.93
N LYS A 63 16.26 -17.65 7.68
CA LYS A 63 15.82 -18.93 8.21
C LYS A 63 16.68 -20.10 7.72
N GLY A 64 17.07 -20.97 8.62
CA GLY A 64 17.85 -22.16 8.33
C GLY A 64 19.29 -22.10 8.87
N TRP A 65 20.01 -23.22 8.81
CA TRP A 65 21.39 -23.33 9.23
C TRP A 65 22.41 -22.99 8.13
N TRP A 66 21.94 -22.87 6.88
CA TRP A 66 22.67 -22.42 5.70
C TRP A 66 21.76 -21.50 4.87
N ALA A 67 22.36 -20.69 4.01
CA ALA A 67 21.65 -19.75 3.17
C ALA A 67 22.32 -19.57 1.81
N THR A 68 21.56 -19.12 0.80
CA THR A 68 22.07 -18.73 -0.50
C THR A 68 21.80 -17.25 -0.73
N SER A 69 22.77 -16.55 -1.32
CA SER A 69 22.60 -15.17 -1.76
C SER A 69 22.96 -15.05 -3.23
N THR A 70 22.15 -14.29 -3.98
CA THR A 70 22.30 -14.14 -5.43
C THR A 70 22.83 -12.75 -5.76
N CYS A 71 23.80 -12.65 -6.65
CA CYS A 71 24.29 -11.37 -7.15
C CYS A 71 23.26 -10.74 -8.08
N GLN A 72 22.76 -9.54 -7.72
CA GLN A 72 21.75 -8.79 -8.47
C GLN A 72 22.29 -7.40 -8.79
N THR A 73 22.86 -7.22 -10.00
CA THR A 73 23.33 -5.91 -10.50
C THR A 73 24.23 -5.18 -9.49
N GLY A 74 25.32 -5.85 -9.09
CA GLY A 74 26.33 -5.29 -8.18
C GLY A 74 25.99 -5.36 -6.68
N LYS A 75 24.83 -5.91 -6.32
CA LYS A 75 24.42 -6.11 -4.92
C LYS A 75 24.00 -7.55 -4.67
N TRP A 76 24.25 -8.04 -3.50
CA TRP A 76 23.75 -9.33 -3.04
C TRP A 76 22.25 -9.21 -2.70
N SER A 77 21.46 -10.23 -3.02
CA SER A 77 20.01 -10.28 -2.68
C SER A 77 19.76 -10.07 -1.19
N HIS A 78 20.67 -10.55 -0.37
CA HIS A 78 20.91 -10.13 1.00
C HIS A 78 22.42 -10.25 1.28
N THR A 79 22.94 -9.41 2.14
CA THR A 79 24.33 -9.48 2.53
C THR A 79 24.55 -10.72 3.40
N PRO A 80 25.42 -11.68 2.99
CA PRO A 80 25.78 -12.81 3.84
C PRO A 80 26.30 -12.34 5.20
N GLN A 81 25.67 -12.79 6.27
CA GLN A 81 26.01 -12.39 7.64
C GLN A 81 25.71 -13.53 8.59
N CYS A 82 26.58 -13.72 9.57
CA CYS A 82 26.40 -14.65 10.69
C CYS A 82 26.12 -13.85 11.97
N ILE A 83 24.97 -14.13 12.58
CA ILE A 83 24.51 -13.52 13.83
C ILE A 83 24.59 -14.53 14.96
N ASP A 84 24.47 -14.08 16.20
CA ASP A 84 24.40 -14.94 17.38
C ASP A 84 23.21 -15.90 17.25
N GLU A 85 23.37 -17.15 17.70
CA GLU A 85 22.31 -18.18 17.64
C GLU A 85 21.08 -17.76 18.47
N ALA A 86 21.28 -17.04 19.59
CA ALA A 86 20.23 -16.51 20.44
C ALA A 86 19.52 -15.26 19.86
N ALA A 87 20.06 -14.63 18.82
CA ALA A 87 19.43 -13.49 18.16
C ALA A 87 18.15 -13.89 17.41
N CYS A 88 17.16 -13.00 17.34
CA CYS A 88 15.92 -13.24 16.61
C CYS A 88 15.90 -12.60 15.23
N LEU A 89 15.38 -13.31 14.26
CA LEU A 89 15.00 -12.74 12.97
C LEU A 89 13.70 -11.95 13.10
N PRO A 90 13.40 -11.03 12.17
CA PRO A 90 12.14 -10.29 12.17
C PRO A 90 10.93 -11.24 12.27
N PRO A 91 9.98 -10.99 13.18
CA PRO A 91 8.79 -11.82 13.29
C PRO A 91 7.84 -11.58 12.12
N GLU A 92 7.20 -12.64 11.64
CA GLU A 92 6.09 -12.53 10.68
C GLU A 92 4.78 -12.32 11.45
N MET A 93 4.19 -11.15 11.29
CA MET A 93 2.94 -10.80 11.95
C MET A 93 1.95 -10.21 10.94
N PRO A 94 0.91 -10.97 10.54
CA PRO A 94 -0.12 -10.46 9.66
C PRO A 94 -0.92 -9.33 10.34
N ASN A 95 -1.30 -8.33 9.57
CA ASN A 95 -2.11 -7.21 10.02
C ASN A 95 -1.49 -6.38 11.17
N ALA A 96 -0.17 -6.35 11.23
CA ALA A 96 0.58 -5.67 12.27
C ALA A 96 1.86 -5.01 11.75
N LYS A 97 2.28 -3.98 12.45
CA LYS A 97 3.51 -3.24 12.21
C LYS A 97 4.32 -3.12 13.49
N TYR A 98 5.61 -3.06 13.33
CA TYR A 98 6.57 -2.75 14.40
C TYR A 98 7.75 -1.98 13.80
N THR A 99 8.56 -1.36 14.64
CA THR A 99 9.78 -0.67 14.19
C THR A 99 10.82 -1.71 13.80
N GLU A 100 11.14 -1.77 12.50
CA GLU A 100 12.17 -2.66 11.99
C GLU A 100 13.56 -2.19 12.43
N ASN A 101 14.42 -3.15 12.80
CA ASN A 101 15.83 -2.89 13.03
C ASN A 101 16.57 -2.79 11.69
N GLN A 102 17.40 -1.75 11.54
CA GLN A 102 18.20 -1.54 10.34
C GLN A 102 19.16 -2.71 10.02
N ASN A 103 19.56 -3.47 11.04
CA ASN A 103 20.42 -4.65 10.87
C ASN A 103 19.66 -5.86 10.31
N GLY A 104 18.32 -5.86 10.30
CA GLY A 104 17.49 -6.99 9.88
C GLY A 104 17.41 -8.14 10.88
N TRP A 105 17.84 -7.94 12.12
CA TRP A 105 17.79 -8.91 13.22
C TRP A 105 17.80 -8.21 14.58
N TYR A 106 17.51 -8.96 15.65
CA TYR A 106 17.37 -8.43 17.02
C TYR A 106 18.18 -9.25 17.99
N GLU A 107 18.83 -8.58 18.93
CA GLU A 107 19.59 -9.24 19.98
C GLU A 107 18.67 -9.99 20.96
N ASP A 108 19.23 -10.97 21.65
CA ASP A 108 18.57 -11.65 22.76
C ASP A 108 18.15 -10.64 23.83
N GLY A 109 16.92 -10.77 24.35
CA GLY A 109 16.34 -9.81 25.28
C GLY A 109 15.72 -8.56 24.63
N HIS A 110 15.84 -8.37 23.33
CA HIS A 110 15.24 -7.21 22.65
C HIS A 110 13.72 -7.26 22.68
N ILE A 111 13.10 -6.11 22.96
CA ILE A 111 11.63 -5.98 23.00
C ILE A 111 11.18 -5.11 21.83
N ILE A 112 10.21 -5.60 21.08
CA ILE A 112 9.53 -4.83 20.04
C ILE A 112 8.10 -4.50 20.48
N ARG A 113 7.63 -3.32 20.08
CA ARG A 113 6.24 -2.90 20.26
C ARG A 113 5.49 -3.06 18.95
N ILE A 114 4.34 -3.70 19.01
CA ILE A 114 3.50 -4.03 17.87
C ILE A 114 2.31 -3.04 17.83
N THR A 115 1.95 -2.63 16.62
CA THR A 115 0.76 -1.83 16.34
C THR A 115 -0.05 -2.56 15.28
N CYS A 116 -1.31 -2.87 15.57
CA CYS A 116 -2.18 -3.49 14.58
C CYS A 116 -2.52 -2.51 13.44
N ASP A 117 -2.72 -3.05 12.25
CA ASP A 117 -3.16 -2.28 11.10
C ASP A 117 -4.57 -1.70 11.33
N LYS A 118 -4.94 -0.72 10.51
CA LYS A 118 -6.27 -0.09 10.60
C LYS A 118 -7.37 -1.15 10.45
N GLY A 119 -8.34 -1.13 11.36
CA GLY A 119 -9.43 -2.11 11.38
C GLY A 119 -9.12 -3.40 12.13
N TYR A 120 -7.92 -3.52 12.70
CA TYR A 120 -7.51 -4.65 13.52
C TYR A 120 -7.18 -4.18 14.93
N GLU A 121 -7.34 -5.06 15.90
CA GLU A 121 -7.04 -4.81 17.32
C GLU A 121 -6.28 -6.00 17.92
N PRO A 122 -5.44 -5.78 18.94
CA PRO A 122 -4.71 -6.86 19.56
C PRO A 122 -5.66 -7.79 20.33
N LYS A 123 -5.48 -9.09 20.16
CA LYS A 123 -6.14 -10.08 20.98
C LYS A 123 -5.49 -10.09 22.36
N GLY A 124 -6.08 -9.37 23.29
CA GLY A 124 -5.55 -9.20 24.64
C GLY A 124 -4.92 -7.83 24.87
N GLN A 125 -4.22 -7.68 26.01
CA GLN A 125 -3.67 -6.38 26.42
C GLN A 125 -2.20 -6.19 26.04
N ASP A 126 -1.46 -7.27 25.78
CA ASP A 126 -0.06 -7.20 25.43
C ASP A 126 0.13 -6.80 23.98
N VAL A 127 0.92 -5.75 23.78
CA VAL A 127 1.30 -5.23 22.46
C VAL A 127 2.81 -5.29 22.25
N THR A 128 3.50 -6.14 22.99
CA THR A 128 4.95 -6.29 22.94
C THR A 128 5.33 -7.74 22.73
N ALA A 129 6.44 -7.97 22.03
CA ALA A 129 7.09 -9.27 21.95
C ALA A 129 8.55 -9.12 22.37
N ILE A 130 9.11 -10.14 23.02
CA ILE A 130 10.50 -10.20 23.47
C ILE A 130 11.23 -11.33 22.75
N CYS A 131 12.44 -11.05 22.30
CA CYS A 131 13.35 -12.06 21.77
C CYS A 131 13.99 -12.83 22.91
N ILE A 132 13.83 -14.12 22.97
CA ILE A 132 14.47 -14.99 23.97
C ILE A 132 15.04 -16.21 23.25
N ASN A 133 16.34 -16.35 23.31
CA ASN A 133 17.07 -17.51 22.76
C ASN A 133 16.64 -17.86 21.33
N GLY A 134 16.64 -16.86 20.46
CA GLY A 134 16.33 -17.01 19.02
C GLY A 134 14.86 -17.12 18.69
N THR A 135 13.96 -16.97 19.66
CA THR A 135 12.51 -17.13 19.51
C THR A 135 11.78 -15.91 20.08
N TRP A 136 10.74 -15.44 19.39
CA TRP A 136 9.87 -14.39 19.88
C TRP A 136 8.82 -14.94 20.84
N PHE A 137 8.78 -14.41 22.07
CA PHE A 137 7.78 -14.73 23.07
C PHE A 137 6.71 -13.62 23.13
N SER A 138 5.48 -14.04 23.51
CA SER A 138 4.33 -13.13 23.68
C SER A 138 3.99 -12.35 22.42
N VAL A 139 4.18 -12.93 21.24
CA VAL A 139 3.84 -12.26 19.98
C VAL A 139 2.34 -11.97 19.94
N PRO A 140 1.92 -10.68 19.93
CA PRO A 140 0.52 -10.32 19.83
C PRO A 140 -0.10 -10.77 18.51
N VAL A 141 -1.36 -11.17 18.56
CA VAL A 141 -2.16 -11.48 17.37
C VAL A 141 -3.11 -10.30 17.13
N CYS A 142 -3.09 -9.74 15.92
CA CYS A 142 -4.02 -8.71 15.51
C CYS A 142 -5.23 -9.35 14.84
N GLU A 143 -6.39 -9.25 15.48
CA GLU A 143 -7.68 -9.77 14.98
C GLU A 143 -8.52 -8.63 14.41
N LYS A 144 -9.48 -8.93 13.55
CA LYS A 144 -10.42 -7.94 13.01
C LYS A 144 -11.22 -7.32 14.15
N SER A 145 -11.21 -6.00 14.26
CA SER A 145 -12.01 -5.28 15.25
C SER A 145 -13.49 -5.44 14.92
N ILE A 146 -14.30 -5.69 15.94
CA ILE A 146 -15.77 -5.75 15.80
C ILE A 146 -16.38 -4.39 15.48
N LEU A 147 -15.66 -3.30 15.73
CA LEU A 147 -16.07 -1.93 15.43
C LEU A 147 -15.63 -1.48 14.02
N ALA A 148 -14.77 -2.24 13.35
CA ALA A 148 -14.32 -1.95 12.01
C ALA A 148 -15.33 -2.42 10.96
N CYS A 149 -15.42 -1.71 9.84
CA CYS A 149 -16.26 -2.09 8.73
C CYS A 149 -15.49 -2.89 7.69
N GLY A 150 -16.16 -3.82 7.03
CA GLY A 150 -15.67 -4.49 5.85
C GLY A 150 -15.76 -3.61 4.61
N GLU A 151 -15.81 -4.24 3.45
CA GLU A 151 -15.93 -3.55 2.16
C GLU A 151 -17.12 -2.59 2.13
N PRO A 152 -16.94 -1.34 1.64
CA PRO A 152 -18.03 -0.38 1.49
C PRO A 152 -19.11 -0.89 0.53
N PRO A 153 -20.38 -0.55 0.72
CA PRO A 153 -21.48 -1.02 -0.11
C PRO A 153 -21.34 -0.53 -1.54
N LYS A 154 -21.63 -1.42 -2.50
CA LYS A 154 -21.73 -1.04 -3.91
C LYS A 154 -23.01 -0.21 -4.13
N ILE A 155 -22.83 1.04 -4.58
CA ILE A 155 -23.94 1.93 -4.95
C ILE A 155 -24.10 1.91 -6.46
N PRO A 156 -25.32 1.68 -6.99
CA PRO A 156 -25.56 1.74 -8.43
C PRO A 156 -25.18 3.09 -9.02
N HIS A 157 -24.53 3.09 -10.17
CA HIS A 157 -24.08 4.30 -10.89
C HIS A 157 -23.16 5.21 -10.08
N ALA A 158 -22.38 4.62 -9.15
CA ALA A 158 -21.39 5.32 -8.35
C ALA A 158 -20.07 4.57 -8.30
N VAL A 159 -18.99 5.32 -8.14
CA VAL A 159 -17.64 4.80 -7.94
C VAL A 159 -17.04 5.42 -6.67
N ILE A 160 -16.21 4.65 -5.98
CA ILE A 160 -15.45 5.15 -4.83
C ILE A 160 -14.22 5.90 -5.35
N ILE A 161 -14.02 7.13 -4.85
CA ILE A 161 -12.89 7.99 -5.22
C ILE A 161 -11.93 8.18 -4.04
N HIS A 162 -10.66 8.52 -4.36
CA HIS A 162 -9.60 8.83 -3.38
C HIS A 162 -9.25 7.72 -2.38
N GLN A 163 -9.74 6.49 -2.60
CA GLN A 163 -9.53 5.35 -1.73
C GLN A 163 -8.91 4.18 -2.50
N ARG A 164 -7.84 3.58 -1.94
CA ARG A 164 -7.34 2.29 -2.42
C ARG A 164 -8.14 1.16 -1.80
N TYR A 165 -8.25 0.06 -2.54
CA TYR A 165 -8.88 -1.15 -2.00
C TYR A 165 -8.20 -1.61 -0.71
N GLN A 166 -9.00 -1.93 0.29
CA GLN A 166 -8.61 -2.55 1.55
C GLN A 166 -9.77 -3.40 2.07
N GLU A 167 -9.46 -4.47 2.79
CA GLU A 167 -10.48 -5.38 3.31
C GLU A 167 -11.22 -4.83 4.53
N MET A 168 -10.53 -4.00 5.31
CA MET A 168 -11.05 -3.49 6.58
C MET A 168 -10.84 -1.98 6.67
N PHE A 169 -11.84 -1.33 7.23
CA PHE A 169 -11.86 0.11 7.49
C PHE A 169 -12.03 0.33 8.98
N ALA A 170 -11.16 1.15 9.57
CA ALA A 170 -11.29 1.51 10.99
C ALA A 170 -12.62 2.24 11.25
N VAL A 171 -13.05 2.23 12.52
CA VAL A 171 -14.13 3.09 12.98
C VAL A 171 -13.87 4.55 12.60
N ASP A 172 -14.90 5.29 12.24
CA ASP A 172 -14.87 6.67 11.76
C ASP A 172 -14.17 6.88 10.41
N SER A 173 -13.83 5.80 9.69
CA SER A 173 -13.35 5.92 8.31
C SER A 173 -14.43 6.48 7.42
N GLU A 174 -14.04 7.44 6.56
CA GLU A 174 -14.87 8.05 5.52
C GLU A 174 -14.54 7.44 4.15
N VAL A 175 -15.56 7.18 3.35
CA VAL A 175 -15.43 6.78 1.94
C VAL A 175 -16.32 7.66 1.10
N GLN A 176 -15.77 8.23 0.02
CA GLN A 176 -16.46 9.16 -0.86
C GLN A 176 -16.87 8.47 -2.16
N TYR A 177 -18.08 8.80 -2.63
CA TYR A 177 -18.64 8.32 -3.89
C TYR A 177 -18.80 9.45 -4.88
N GLU A 178 -18.61 9.12 -6.15
CA GLU A 178 -18.92 9.98 -7.29
C GLU A 178 -19.85 9.23 -8.24
N CYS A 179 -20.91 9.90 -8.71
CA CYS A 179 -21.86 9.30 -9.64
C CYS A 179 -21.28 9.27 -11.06
N GLU A 180 -21.68 8.28 -11.86
CA GLU A 180 -21.39 8.19 -13.28
C GLU A 180 -21.95 9.40 -14.05
N ASP A 181 -21.38 9.67 -15.22
CA ASP A 181 -21.85 10.71 -16.13
C ASP A 181 -23.35 10.54 -16.43
N GLY A 182 -24.12 11.62 -16.31
CA GLY A 182 -25.59 11.60 -16.47
C GLY A 182 -26.36 11.22 -15.22
N TYR A 183 -25.67 10.94 -14.12
CA TYR A 183 -26.29 10.72 -12.80
C TYR A 183 -25.84 11.78 -11.82
N THR A 184 -26.71 12.13 -10.89
CA THR A 184 -26.45 13.12 -9.82
C THR A 184 -26.77 12.54 -8.46
N VAL A 185 -26.03 12.97 -7.45
CA VAL A 185 -26.29 12.60 -6.07
C VAL A 185 -27.57 13.24 -5.59
N GLU A 186 -28.49 12.46 -5.04
CA GLU A 186 -29.66 12.98 -4.33
C GLU A 186 -29.25 13.40 -2.92
N GLY A 187 -29.15 14.70 -2.69
CA GLY A 187 -28.75 15.26 -1.40
C GLY A 187 -27.36 15.92 -1.43
N ALA A 188 -26.91 16.36 -0.26
CA ALA A 188 -25.65 17.09 -0.12
C ALA A 188 -24.45 16.18 0.20
N GLU A 189 -24.69 15.00 0.77
CA GLU A 189 -23.65 14.12 1.25
C GLU A 189 -23.21 13.13 0.18
N LYS A 190 -21.91 13.12 -0.10
CA LYS A 190 -21.27 12.19 -1.04
C LYS A 190 -20.45 11.10 -0.32
N SER A 191 -20.46 11.10 0.99
CA SER A 191 -19.63 10.25 1.82
C SER A 191 -20.45 9.32 2.69
N ILE A 192 -19.85 8.19 3.03
CA ILE A 192 -20.34 7.28 4.07
C ILE A 192 -19.27 7.12 5.14
N PHE A 193 -19.71 6.78 6.33
CA PHE A 193 -18.83 6.61 7.49
C PHE A 193 -19.00 5.22 8.08
N CYS A 194 -17.89 4.65 8.55
CA CYS A 194 -17.91 3.41 9.32
C CYS A 194 -18.28 3.71 10.79
N ILE A 195 -19.42 3.27 11.23
CA ILE A 195 -19.90 3.46 12.61
C ILE A 195 -20.19 2.09 13.24
N ALA A 196 -19.42 1.73 14.26
CA ALA A 196 -19.63 0.51 15.04
C ALA A 196 -19.83 -0.75 14.16
N GLY A 197 -18.94 -0.96 13.20
CA GLY A 197 -18.94 -2.14 12.32
C GLY A 197 -19.92 -2.07 11.14
N THR A 198 -20.62 -0.94 10.97
CA THR A 198 -21.62 -0.78 9.91
C THR A 198 -21.41 0.53 9.15
N TRP A 199 -21.52 0.48 7.83
CA TRP A 199 -21.49 1.68 7.02
C TRP A 199 -22.80 2.46 7.12
N THR A 200 -22.73 3.78 7.19
CA THR A 200 -23.90 4.65 7.06
C THR A 200 -24.52 4.48 5.67
N LYS A 201 -25.77 4.93 5.51
CA LYS A 201 -26.45 4.85 4.22
C LYS A 201 -25.71 5.70 3.18
N GLY A 202 -25.44 5.10 2.02
CA GLY A 202 -24.77 5.79 0.93
C GLY A 202 -25.68 6.71 0.13
N PRO A 203 -25.09 7.67 -0.60
CA PRO A 203 -25.84 8.60 -1.44
C PRO A 203 -26.43 7.87 -2.65
N PRO A 204 -27.75 7.99 -2.93
CA PRO A 204 -28.29 7.46 -4.18
C PRO A 204 -27.85 8.31 -5.37
N CYS A 205 -27.45 7.65 -6.46
CA CYS A 205 -27.20 8.30 -7.75
C CYS A 205 -28.43 8.11 -8.64
N SER A 206 -29.14 9.19 -8.93
CA SER A 206 -30.29 9.19 -9.83
C SER A 206 -29.97 9.93 -11.14
N ARG A 207 -30.70 9.57 -12.20
CA ARG A 207 -30.56 10.22 -13.50
C ARG A 207 -31.00 11.68 -13.36
N GLY A 208 -30.11 12.61 -13.71
CA GLY A 208 -30.45 14.03 -13.75
C GLY A 208 -31.68 14.23 -14.64
N THR A 209 -32.77 14.72 -14.06
CA THR A 209 -33.89 15.24 -14.89
C THR A 209 -33.35 16.47 -15.61
N GLU A 210 -33.11 16.36 -16.92
CA GLU A 210 -32.96 17.55 -17.77
C GLU A 210 -34.26 18.33 -17.62
N THR A 211 -34.28 19.34 -16.79
CA THR A 211 -35.28 20.40 -16.84
C THR A 211 -35.01 21.13 -18.14
N GLY A 212 -35.72 20.69 -19.19
CA GLY A 212 -35.73 21.36 -20.46
C GLY A 212 -36.13 22.82 -20.22
N ALA A 213 -35.19 23.72 -20.52
CA ALA A 213 -35.49 25.12 -20.68
C ALA A 213 -36.43 25.30 -21.87
N VAL A 214 -37.72 25.22 -21.61
CA VAL A 214 -38.73 25.69 -22.56
C VAL A 214 -38.77 27.20 -22.41
N GLY A 215 -38.07 27.90 -23.29
CA GLY A 215 -38.26 29.32 -23.53
C GLY A 215 -39.69 29.57 -24.00
N GLY A 216 -40.46 30.29 -23.20
CA GLY A 216 -41.79 30.78 -23.54
C GLY A 216 -41.93 32.19 -22.96
N SER A 217 -41.61 33.20 -23.79
CA SER A 217 -42.00 34.57 -23.53
C SER A 217 -43.51 34.71 -23.62
N SER A 218 -44.15 35.26 -22.61
CA SER A 218 -45.34 36.12 -22.81
C SER A 218 -45.57 36.93 -21.53
N ALA A 219 -45.58 38.25 -21.79
CA ALA A 219 -45.94 39.29 -20.84
C ALA A 219 -47.46 39.29 -20.54
N THR A 220 -47.89 39.70 -19.36
CA THR A 220 -48.69 40.87 -19.11
C THR A 220 -49.39 40.81 -17.74
N SER A 221 -49.22 41.90 -16.99
CA SER A 221 -50.17 42.68 -16.18
C SER A 221 -50.88 42.05 -14.99
N GLY A 222 -50.65 42.69 -13.85
CA GLY A 222 -51.72 43.36 -13.14
C GLY A 222 -51.99 42.95 -11.69
N SER A 223 -51.59 43.84 -10.82
CA SER A 223 -52.26 44.39 -9.65
C SER A 223 -52.43 43.56 -8.34
N ASN A 224 -51.78 44.08 -7.32
CA ASN A 224 -52.28 44.47 -5.99
C ASN A 224 -53.15 43.46 -5.19
N ASP A 225 -52.82 43.12 -3.97
CA ASP A 225 -52.98 43.88 -2.77
C ASP A 225 -52.58 43.05 -1.51
N ARG A 226 -51.85 43.76 -0.66
CA ARG A 226 -51.94 43.90 0.81
C ARG A 226 -52.03 42.72 1.78
N ASP A 227 -51.09 42.87 2.68
CA ASP A 227 -51.19 42.81 4.15
C ASP A 227 -51.39 41.44 4.83
N SER A 228 -50.41 41.04 5.59
CA SER A 228 -50.37 41.18 7.06
C SER A 228 -49.25 40.31 7.66
N GLN A 229 -48.28 40.99 8.22
CA GLN A 229 -47.50 40.55 9.38
C GLN A 229 -48.28 41.05 10.62
N PRO A 230 -47.96 40.72 11.87
CA PRO A 230 -46.94 39.83 12.46
C PRO A 230 -47.45 38.97 13.62
N ALA A 231 -46.60 38.20 14.28
CA ALA A 231 -46.34 38.25 15.72
C ALA A 231 -45.36 37.16 16.20
N PHE A 232 -44.28 37.62 16.72
CA PHE A 232 -43.52 37.22 17.87
C PHE A 232 -44.22 36.29 18.87
N MET A 233 -43.55 35.25 19.38
CA MET A 233 -43.19 35.23 20.81
C MET A 233 -42.17 34.13 21.14
N SER A 234 -41.11 34.59 21.68
CA SER A 234 -40.10 34.07 22.55
C SER A 234 -40.70 33.50 23.85
N THR A 235 -40.02 32.55 24.44
CA THR A 235 -39.61 32.34 25.83
C THR A 235 -39.36 30.87 26.09
N ASP A 236 -38.14 30.50 26.35
CA ASP A 236 -37.43 30.48 27.63
C ASP A 236 -37.72 29.29 28.53
N GLN A 237 -36.59 28.63 28.84
CA GLN A 237 -36.13 28.08 30.11
C GLN A 237 -36.51 26.66 30.59
N LEU A 238 -35.39 26.00 30.89
CA LEU A 238 -35.04 25.22 32.08
C LEU A 238 -35.69 23.83 32.31
N LEU A 239 -34.87 22.81 32.17
CA LEU A 239 -34.19 22.09 33.27
C LEU A 239 -33.20 21.09 32.67
#